data_91e1576eda1991dce45140423ce6142f
#
_entry.id   91e1576eda1991dce45140423ce6142f
#
_cell.length_a   1.000
_cell.length_b   1.000
_cell.length_c   1.000
_cell.angle_alpha   90.00
_cell.angle_beta   90.00
_cell.angle_gamma   90.00
#
_symmetry.space_group_name_H-M   'P 1'
#
loop_
_entity.id
_entity.type
_entity.pdbx_description
1 polymer ?
#
loop_
_entity_poly.entity_id
_entity_poly.type
_entity_poly.pdbx_seq_one_letter_code
_entity_poly.pdbx_strand_id
1 'polypeptide(L)'
;MSRFRGIYIASFALGVLTPIAAVLFLISQVPDTQEVIDNTPTQTIMVPAADVDIFNVEYDMYGEYALGEDIIRCQVVNNRHNSHNCVVYLVENGLEITERAELMPSNRILSFKLNSTNWQETGEYPMILVYEIETENGNTTIECPYTLQVNKER
;
A
#
# COMPACT_ATOMS: atom_id res chain seq x y z
N MET A 1 30.29 68.49 5.78
CA MET A 1 30.69 67.06 6.00
C MET A 1 29.52 66.27 6.58
N SER A 2 28.49 65.98 5.83
CA SER A 2 27.34 65.17 6.37
C SER A 2 26.59 64.31 5.30
N ARG A 3 27.30 63.84 4.28
CA ARG A 3 26.64 63.04 3.22
C ARG A 3 26.98 61.51 3.23
N PHE A 4 27.84 61.08 4.13
CA PHE A 4 28.27 59.66 4.12
C PHE A 4 27.59 58.77 5.17
N ARG A 5 26.84 59.33 6.13
CA ARG A 5 26.19 58.53 7.20
C ARG A 5 24.89 57.87 6.78
N GLY A 6 24.19 58.40 5.76
CA GLY A 6 22.89 57.83 5.34
C GLY A 6 22.97 56.57 4.50
N ILE A 7 24.06 56.40 3.74
CA ILE A 7 24.22 55.29 2.80
C ILE A 7 24.53 53.98 3.54
N TYR A 8 25.31 54.04 4.62
CA TYR A 8 25.64 52.86 5.41
C TYR A 8 24.45 52.26 6.17
N ILE A 9 23.51 53.08 6.62
CA ILE A 9 22.33 52.65 7.36
C ILE A 9 21.35 51.93 6.37
N ALA A 10 21.20 52.48 5.17
CA ALA A 10 20.34 51.85 4.14
C ALA A 10 20.88 50.51 3.66
N SER A 11 22.21 50.39 3.47
CA SER A 11 22.83 49.12 3.04
C SER A 11 22.76 48.03 4.11
N PHE A 12 22.85 48.43 5.39
CA PHE A 12 22.73 47.47 6.49
C PHE A 12 21.30 46.98 6.68
N ALA A 13 20.30 47.84 6.49
CA ALA A 13 18.89 47.45 6.55
C ALA A 13 18.50 46.49 5.40
N LEU A 14 19.03 46.72 4.18
CA LEU A 14 18.77 45.77 3.05
C LEU A 14 19.45 44.43 3.27
N GLY A 15 20.65 44.41 3.82
CA GLY A 15 21.40 43.19 4.06
C GLY A 15 20.81 42.24 5.11
N VAL A 16 20.07 42.79 6.06
CA VAL A 16 19.43 41.99 7.12
C VAL A 16 18.04 41.49 6.73
N LEU A 17 17.30 42.26 5.92
CA LEU A 17 15.96 41.86 5.48
C LEU A 17 15.95 40.77 4.41
N THR A 18 16.96 40.73 3.53
CA THR A 18 17.03 39.73 2.48
C THR A 18 17.13 38.28 2.98
N PRO A 19 17.95 37.95 3.98
CA PRO A 19 18.00 36.56 4.46
C PRO A 19 16.70 36.16 5.20
N ILE A 20 16.03 37.08 5.89
CA ILE A 20 14.75 36.76 6.55
C ILE A 20 13.65 36.51 5.53
N ALA A 21 13.57 37.32 4.49
CA ALA A 21 12.63 37.12 3.41
C ALA A 21 12.89 35.80 2.65
N ALA A 22 14.15 35.44 2.42
CA ALA A 22 14.53 34.18 1.79
C ALA A 22 14.18 32.95 2.66
N VAL A 23 14.37 33.05 3.97
CA VAL A 23 14.00 31.98 4.91
C VAL A 23 12.48 31.81 4.99
N LEU A 24 11.73 32.90 5.05
CA LEU A 24 10.27 32.84 5.05
C LEU A 24 9.72 32.28 3.72
N PHE A 25 10.35 32.62 2.60
CA PHE A 25 9.97 32.08 1.30
C PHE A 25 10.29 30.57 1.18
N LEU A 26 11.42 30.11 1.75
CA LEU A 26 11.77 28.70 1.78
C LEU A 26 10.84 27.89 2.70
N ILE A 27 10.38 28.47 3.80
CA ILE A 27 9.42 27.80 4.71
C ILE A 27 8.04 27.69 4.05
N SER A 28 7.64 28.67 3.23
CA SER A 28 6.37 28.62 2.50
C SER A 28 6.39 27.68 1.29
N GLN A 29 7.56 27.17 0.91
CA GLN A 29 7.74 26.19 -0.18
C GLN A 29 7.91 24.75 0.32
N VAL A 30 7.72 24.47 1.61
CA VAL A 30 7.57 23.09 2.05
C VAL A 30 6.31 22.56 1.38
N PRO A 31 6.42 21.58 0.47
CA PRO A 31 5.23 20.99 -0.11
C PRO A 31 4.41 20.43 1.03
N ASP A 32 3.18 20.88 1.12
CA ASP A 32 2.17 20.28 1.97
C ASP A 32 2.12 18.80 1.55
N THR A 33 2.79 17.95 2.32
CA THR A 33 2.70 16.52 2.11
C THR A 33 1.30 16.17 2.57
N GLN A 34 0.33 16.33 1.65
CA GLN A 34 -0.96 15.71 1.84
C GLN A 34 -0.66 14.23 2.01
N GLU A 35 -0.78 13.73 3.23
CA GLU A 35 -0.97 12.31 3.44
C GLU A 35 -2.16 11.95 2.57
N VAL A 36 -1.89 11.26 1.49
CA VAL A 36 -2.92 10.59 0.71
C VAL A 36 -3.47 9.55 1.67
N ILE A 37 -4.57 9.89 2.35
CA ILE A 37 -5.33 8.93 3.12
C ILE A 37 -5.86 7.96 2.08
N ASP A 38 -5.20 6.82 1.97
CA ASP A 38 -5.69 5.70 1.17
C ASP A 38 -6.99 5.23 1.84
N ASN A 39 -8.11 5.59 1.22
CA ASN A 39 -9.45 5.20 1.66
C ASN A 39 -9.85 3.83 1.11
N THR A 40 -8.90 3.02 0.62
CA THR A 40 -9.18 1.66 0.18
C THR A 40 -9.78 0.88 1.35
N PRO A 41 -10.98 0.30 1.20
CA PRO A 41 -11.60 -0.44 2.28
C PRO A 41 -10.78 -1.69 2.60
N THR A 42 -10.16 -1.69 3.76
CA THR A 42 -9.39 -2.82 4.29
C THR A 42 -10.28 -3.63 5.23
N GLN A 43 -10.30 -4.93 5.03
CA GLN A 43 -11.03 -5.85 5.90
C GLN A 43 -10.06 -6.53 6.86
N THR A 44 -10.45 -6.56 8.14
CA THR A 44 -9.76 -7.34 9.16
C THR A 44 -10.74 -8.38 9.70
N ILE A 45 -10.40 -9.64 9.55
CA ILE A 45 -11.20 -10.77 10.01
C ILE A 45 -10.40 -11.57 11.03
N MET A 46 -11.03 -11.90 12.14
CA MET A 46 -10.48 -12.85 13.12
C MET A 46 -11.14 -14.21 12.87
N VAL A 47 -10.38 -15.18 12.42
CA VAL A 47 -10.89 -16.52 12.10
C VAL A 47 -10.35 -17.51 13.11
N PRO A 48 -11.22 -18.22 13.83
CA PRO A 48 -10.82 -19.39 14.60
C PRO A 48 -10.49 -20.50 13.59
N ALA A 49 -9.23 -20.84 13.44
CA ALA A 49 -8.80 -21.99 12.66
C ALA A 49 -8.64 -23.21 13.59
N ALA A 50 -8.96 -24.39 13.11
CA ALA A 50 -9.08 -25.61 13.93
C ALA A 50 -7.81 -25.94 14.75
N ASP A 51 -6.64 -25.54 14.26
CA ASP A 51 -5.34 -25.82 14.87
C ASP A 51 -4.53 -24.55 15.22
N VAL A 52 -5.16 -23.37 15.11
CA VAL A 52 -4.55 -22.07 15.44
C VAL A 52 -5.51 -21.34 16.35
N ASP A 53 -5.06 -20.86 17.49
CA ASP A 53 -5.94 -20.21 18.48
C ASP A 53 -6.76 -19.06 17.88
N ILE A 54 -6.14 -18.18 17.12
CA ILE A 54 -6.76 -17.09 16.35
C ILE A 54 -5.80 -16.67 15.25
N PHE A 55 -6.28 -16.57 14.01
CA PHE A 55 -5.52 -15.98 12.92
C PHE A 55 -6.20 -14.69 12.43
N ASN A 56 -5.47 -13.59 12.45
CA ASN A 56 -5.97 -12.28 12.03
C ASN A 56 -5.67 -12.07 10.56
N VAL A 57 -6.71 -12.04 9.75
CA VAL A 57 -6.64 -11.74 8.31
C VAL A 57 -6.84 -10.25 8.09
N GLU A 58 -5.92 -9.60 7.39
CA GLU A 58 -5.97 -8.19 7.06
C GLU A 58 -5.60 -7.98 5.60
N TYR A 59 -6.51 -7.42 4.81
CA TYR A 59 -6.32 -7.22 3.38
C TYR A 59 -7.23 -6.14 2.82
N ASP A 60 -6.81 -5.53 1.71
CA ASP A 60 -7.67 -4.67 0.91
C ASP A 60 -8.71 -5.53 0.19
N MET A 61 -9.97 -5.12 0.24
CA MET A 61 -11.07 -5.85 -0.42
C MET A 61 -11.01 -5.77 -1.95
N TYR A 62 -10.24 -4.83 -2.46
CA TYR A 62 -10.07 -4.57 -3.89
C TYR A 62 -8.60 -4.58 -4.26
N GLY A 63 -8.29 -5.15 -5.41
CA GLY A 63 -7.01 -5.00 -6.07
C GLY A 63 -7.17 -4.30 -7.39
N GLU A 64 -6.13 -3.66 -7.85
CA GLU A 64 -6.08 -2.96 -9.13
C GLU A 64 -5.16 -3.68 -10.12
N TYR A 65 -5.65 -3.88 -11.32
CA TYR A 65 -4.88 -4.39 -12.45
C TYR A 65 -5.06 -3.46 -13.66
N ALA A 66 -3.98 -3.06 -14.30
CA ALA A 66 -4.06 -2.36 -15.57
C ALA A 66 -3.77 -3.36 -16.71
N LEU A 67 -4.58 -3.31 -17.77
CA LEU A 67 -4.43 -4.22 -18.92
C LEU A 67 -3.01 -4.15 -19.48
N GLY A 68 -2.39 -5.33 -19.65
CA GLY A 68 -1.03 -5.46 -20.16
C GLY A 68 0.07 -5.50 -19.09
N GLU A 69 -0.25 -5.28 -17.82
CA GLU A 69 0.70 -5.48 -16.72
C GLU A 69 0.80 -6.95 -16.32
N ASP A 70 1.80 -7.29 -15.53
CA ASP A 70 2.02 -8.64 -14.98
C ASP A 70 1.78 -8.70 -13.46
N ILE A 71 1.29 -7.60 -12.87
CA ILE A 71 1.05 -7.48 -11.44
C ILE A 71 -0.36 -6.96 -11.13
N ILE A 72 -0.91 -7.43 -10.02
CA ILE A 72 -2.10 -6.87 -9.36
C ILE A 72 -1.61 -6.06 -8.16
N ARG A 73 -1.98 -4.78 -8.08
CA ARG A 73 -1.71 -3.94 -6.91
C ARG A 73 -2.75 -4.18 -5.85
N CYS A 74 -2.30 -4.40 -4.63
CA CYS A 74 -3.14 -4.69 -3.47
C CYS A 74 -2.34 -4.53 -2.18
N GLN A 75 -3.00 -4.59 -1.04
CA GLN A 75 -2.32 -4.78 0.22
C GLN A 75 -2.86 -6.03 0.92
N VAL A 76 -1.97 -6.94 1.29
CA VAL A 76 -2.28 -8.13 2.07
C VAL A 76 -1.24 -8.23 3.19
N VAL A 77 -1.71 -8.45 4.41
CA VAL A 77 -0.88 -8.40 5.63
C VAL A 77 -1.01 -9.70 6.40
N ASN A 78 0.11 -10.26 6.82
CA ASN A 78 0.10 -11.22 7.92
C ASN A 78 0.26 -10.41 9.22
N ASN A 79 -0.83 -10.30 9.97
CA ASN A 79 -0.88 -9.42 11.16
C ASN A 79 0.19 -9.81 12.18
N ARG A 80 0.75 -8.80 12.86
CA ARG A 80 1.82 -8.98 13.86
C ARG A 80 1.44 -9.86 15.06
N HIS A 81 0.14 -10.04 15.31
CA HIS A 81 -0.37 -10.87 16.38
C HIS A 81 -0.52 -12.34 15.99
N ASN A 82 -0.33 -12.67 14.72
CA ASN A 82 -0.30 -14.05 14.28
C ASN A 82 1.01 -14.73 14.69
N SER A 83 0.94 -15.99 15.04
CA SER A 83 2.11 -16.80 15.44
C SER A 83 2.65 -17.65 14.28
N HIS A 84 1.95 -17.70 13.15
CA HIS A 84 2.26 -18.58 12.03
C HIS A 84 2.57 -17.79 10.76
N ASN A 85 3.45 -18.36 9.95
CA ASN A 85 3.61 -17.94 8.55
C ASN A 85 2.38 -18.34 7.75
N CYS A 86 2.12 -17.63 6.68
CA CYS A 86 1.09 -18.01 5.73
C CYS A 86 1.59 -17.82 4.29
N VAL A 87 0.97 -18.55 3.38
CA VAL A 87 1.11 -18.35 1.95
C VAL A 87 -0.18 -17.74 1.44
N VAL A 88 -0.08 -16.69 0.61
CA VAL A 88 -1.24 -15.98 0.07
C VAL A 88 -1.22 -16.00 -1.45
N TYR A 89 -2.38 -16.14 -2.06
CA TYR A 89 -2.57 -16.14 -3.51
C TYR A 89 -4.03 -15.86 -3.87
N LEU A 90 -4.27 -15.48 -5.13
CA LEU A 90 -5.61 -15.21 -5.66
C LEU A 90 -6.09 -16.37 -6.53
N VAL A 91 -7.37 -16.66 -6.40
CA VAL A 91 -8.09 -17.71 -7.13
C VAL A 91 -9.28 -17.10 -7.87
N GLU A 92 -9.42 -17.41 -9.16
CA GLU A 92 -10.57 -17.08 -9.98
C GLU A 92 -11.16 -18.39 -10.55
N ASN A 93 -12.46 -18.63 -10.34
CA ASN A 93 -13.15 -19.83 -10.85
C ASN A 93 -12.43 -21.16 -10.50
N GLY A 94 -11.80 -21.24 -9.33
CA GLY A 94 -11.07 -22.42 -8.87
C GLY A 94 -9.65 -22.57 -9.42
N LEU A 95 -9.15 -21.60 -10.17
CA LEU A 95 -7.79 -21.57 -10.70
C LEU A 95 -6.92 -20.53 -9.99
N GLU A 96 -5.72 -20.91 -9.58
CA GLU A 96 -4.72 -19.98 -9.06
C GLU A 96 -4.22 -19.05 -10.18
N ILE A 97 -4.46 -17.76 -10.05
CA ILE A 97 -4.12 -16.76 -11.06
C ILE A 97 -2.85 -15.97 -10.75
N THR A 98 -2.36 -16.07 -9.52
CA THR A 98 -1.13 -15.39 -9.09
C THR A 98 -0.06 -16.36 -8.62
N GLU A 99 1.18 -15.93 -8.60
CA GLU A 99 2.22 -16.62 -7.85
C GLU A 99 1.85 -16.63 -6.35
N ARG A 100 2.27 -17.68 -5.65
CA ARG A 100 2.09 -17.81 -4.21
C ARG A 100 3.13 -16.97 -3.48
N ALA A 101 2.72 -16.12 -2.55
CA ALA A 101 3.59 -15.27 -1.76
C ALA A 101 3.62 -15.72 -0.30
N GLU A 102 4.80 -15.95 0.23
CA GLU A 102 5.00 -16.30 1.64
C GLU A 102 5.08 -15.04 2.50
N LEU A 103 4.33 -15.02 3.61
CA LEU A 103 4.26 -13.93 4.56
C LEU A 103 4.55 -14.41 5.98
N MET A 104 5.62 -13.93 6.57
CA MET A 104 5.87 -14.03 8.00
C MET A 104 4.99 -13.04 8.78
N PRO A 105 4.71 -13.25 10.08
CA PRO A 105 4.04 -12.27 10.92
C PRO A 105 4.69 -10.88 10.83
N SER A 106 3.90 -9.83 10.79
CA SER A 106 4.28 -8.43 10.54
C SER A 106 4.64 -8.09 9.10
N ASN A 107 4.73 -9.04 8.19
CA ASN A 107 5.03 -8.77 6.80
C ASN A 107 3.76 -8.46 6.00
N ARG A 108 3.96 -7.71 4.91
CA ARG A 108 2.92 -7.39 3.94
C ARG A 108 3.45 -7.49 2.52
N ILE A 109 2.55 -7.75 1.59
CA ILE A 109 2.79 -7.54 0.16
C ILE A 109 1.92 -6.40 -0.35
N LEU A 110 2.39 -5.72 -1.38
CA LEU A 110 1.71 -4.60 -2.04
C LEU A 110 1.32 -4.93 -3.48
N SER A 111 1.68 -6.13 -3.93
CA SER A 111 1.28 -6.63 -5.25
C SER A 111 1.42 -8.14 -5.33
N PHE A 112 0.57 -8.76 -6.17
CA PHE A 112 0.74 -10.11 -6.63
C PHE A 112 1.29 -10.12 -8.04
N LYS A 113 2.18 -11.06 -8.34
CA LYS A 113 2.59 -11.36 -9.70
C LYS A 113 1.64 -12.37 -10.32
N LEU A 114 1.26 -12.15 -11.58
CA LEU A 114 0.33 -13.00 -12.30
C LEU A 114 1.03 -14.25 -12.89
N ASN A 115 0.37 -15.39 -12.79
CA ASN A 115 0.77 -16.62 -13.50
C ASN A 115 0.35 -16.56 -14.97
N SER A 116 -0.82 -15.94 -15.21
CA SER A 116 -1.36 -15.73 -16.56
C SER A 116 -2.37 -14.59 -16.54
N THR A 117 -2.46 -13.84 -17.64
CA THR A 117 -3.45 -12.76 -17.81
C THR A 117 -4.56 -13.27 -18.74
N ASN A 118 -5.80 -13.30 -18.23
CA ASN A 118 -6.96 -13.73 -19.00
C ASN A 118 -7.97 -12.58 -19.24
N TRP A 119 -7.77 -11.41 -18.58
CA TRP A 119 -8.71 -10.30 -18.74
C TRP A 119 -8.34 -9.45 -19.95
N GLN A 120 -9.33 -9.26 -20.84
CA GLN A 120 -9.22 -8.46 -22.05
C GLN A 120 -10.05 -7.17 -21.98
N GLU A 121 -10.96 -7.11 -21.01
CA GLU A 121 -11.89 -6.01 -20.84
C GLU A 121 -11.77 -5.39 -19.44
N THR A 122 -12.08 -4.11 -19.35
CA THR A 122 -12.15 -3.40 -18.07
C THR A 122 -13.43 -3.80 -17.33
N GLY A 123 -13.34 -3.89 -16.00
CA GLY A 123 -14.48 -4.29 -15.18
C GLY A 123 -14.06 -4.75 -13.79
N GLU A 124 -15.04 -5.25 -13.05
CA GLU A 124 -14.85 -5.86 -11.74
C GLU A 124 -15.00 -7.37 -11.86
N TYR A 125 -14.04 -8.09 -11.33
CA TYR A 125 -13.96 -9.54 -11.36
C TYR A 125 -13.95 -10.09 -9.95
N PRO A 126 -14.95 -10.90 -9.56
CA PRO A 126 -14.98 -11.53 -8.25
C PRO A 126 -13.91 -12.60 -8.15
N MET A 127 -13.17 -12.60 -7.06
CA MET A 127 -12.08 -13.50 -6.77
C MET A 127 -12.13 -13.99 -5.33
N ILE A 128 -11.26 -14.92 -5.01
CA ILE A 128 -11.01 -15.39 -3.66
C ILE A 128 -9.54 -15.14 -3.34
N LEU A 129 -9.28 -14.41 -2.26
CA LEU A 129 -7.96 -14.34 -1.66
C LEU A 129 -7.83 -15.49 -0.66
N VAL A 130 -6.84 -16.33 -0.86
CA VAL A 130 -6.59 -17.50 -0.02
C VAL A 130 -5.39 -17.23 0.87
N TYR A 131 -5.55 -17.51 2.17
CA TYR A 131 -4.47 -17.64 3.14
C TYR A 131 -4.32 -19.12 3.47
N GLU A 132 -3.17 -19.69 3.17
CA GLU A 132 -2.79 -21.06 3.54
C GLU A 132 -1.81 -20.96 4.70
N ILE A 133 -2.19 -21.48 5.86
CA ILE A 133 -1.44 -21.38 7.12
C ILE A 133 -0.83 -22.74 7.38
N GLU A 134 0.48 -22.79 7.54
CA GLU A 134 1.20 -24.00 7.93
C GLU A 134 1.06 -24.23 9.43
N THR A 135 0.56 -25.39 9.83
CA THR A 135 0.40 -25.81 11.20
C THR A 135 1.10 -27.14 11.44
N GLU A 136 1.27 -27.53 12.69
CA GLU A 136 1.86 -28.83 13.06
C GLU A 136 1.05 -30.03 12.54
N ASN A 137 -0.25 -29.86 12.30
CA ASN A 137 -1.18 -30.91 11.86
C ASN A 137 -1.47 -30.86 10.35
N GLY A 138 -0.83 -29.96 9.60
CA GLY A 138 -1.02 -29.74 8.17
C GLY A 138 -1.41 -28.30 7.84
N ASN A 139 -1.86 -28.07 6.63
CA ASN A 139 -2.22 -26.71 6.17
C ASN A 139 -3.71 -26.44 6.44
N THR A 140 -3.98 -25.28 7.00
CA THR A 140 -5.33 -24.70 7.16
C THR A 140 -5.51 -23.56 6.17
N THR A 141 -6.65 -23.50 5.47
CA THR A 141 -6.94 -22.43 4.51
C THR A 141 -8.06 -21.52 5.00
N ILE A 142 -7.89 -20.22 4.76
CA ILE A 142 -8.91 -19.20 4.96
C ILE A 142 -9.18 -18.55 3.61
N GLU A 143 -10.43 -18.57 3.18
CA GLU A 143 -10.89 -17.98 1.94
C GLU A 143 -11.60 -16.65 2.21
N CYS A 144 -11.15 -15.60 1.56
CA CYS A 144 -11.65 -14.25 1.74
C CYS A 144 -12.22 -13.72 0.42
N PRO A 145 -13.41 -13.10 0.43
CA PRO A 145 -13.96 -12.47 -0.76
C PRO A 145 -13.04 -11.31 -1.21
N TYR A 146 -12.79 -11.25 -2.49
CA TYR A 146 -11.91 -10.26 -3.08
C TYR A 146 -12.45 -9.80 -4.42
N THR A 147 -12.22 -8.56 -4.80
CA THR A 147 -12.64 -8.00 -6.10
C THR A 147 -11.44 -7.41 -6.82
N LEU A 148 -11.19 -7.85 -8.04
CA LEU A 148 -10.19 -7.25 -8.91
C LEU A 148 -10.84 -6.19 -9.80
N GLN A 149 -10.33 -4.96 -9.75
CA GLN A 149 -10.69 -3.88 -10.66
C GLN A 149 -9.70 -3.85 -11.83
N VAL A 150 -10.18 -4.22 -13.02
CA VAL A 150 -9.40 -4.18 -14.25
C VAL A 150 -9.61 -2.84 -14.94
N ASN A 151 -8.54 -2.08 -15.08
CA ASN A 151 -8.53 -0.76 -15.66
C ASN A 151 -7.86 -0.77 -17.06
N LYS A 152 -8.05 0.30 -17.84
CA LYS A 152 -7.31 0.50 -19.09
C LYS A 152 -5.81 0.59 -18.80
N GLU A 153 -5.03 0.22 -19.79
CA GLU A 153 -3.59 0.48 -19.80
C GLU A 153 -3.31 1.96 -19.42
N ARG A 154 -2.33 2.18 -18.57
CA ARG A 154 -1.94 3.53 -18.10
C ARG A 154 -1.03 4.23 -19.09
#